data_457a0140750513dccf9c008225895e19
#
_entry.id   457a0140750513dccf9c008225895e19
#
_cell.length_a   1.000
_cell.length_b   1.000
_cell.length_c   1.000
_cell.angle_alpha   90.00
_cell.angle_beta   90.00
_cell.angle_gamma   90.00
#
_symmetry.space_group_name_H-M   'P 1'
#
loop_
_entity.id
_entity.type
_entity.pdbx_description
1 polymer ?
#
loop_
_entity_poly.entity_id
_entity_poly.type
_entity_poly.pdbx_seq_one_letter_code
_entity_poly.pdbx_strand_id
1 'polypeptide(L)'
;MSERESATRTRLGASGRIAAFFQAAQITPLLALLGLLLGAFAVVVTPREEEPQINVTMANVLIPFTGASTKDVEQMVAAPAEQVLAQIAGIEHVMSVSRPGLAIVTVQFKVGVPRIEALVRLYDTVNSNADWLPAGLGVGAPIIKPKGIDDVPIVTLTLFGAGGGAFDLERVAHSVESELKRVPGTREVKTIGGPGRGVRVEIDPARLAGSDVTVADLRNALLSANLGAPVGELLGGDRAVQIESGPFLRDAREVGELVVGVSGGKPVFLSDVARVVDGALVPAHYVWHGTAGSAAAEMPAVTISVTKKPGENAIRVAQTVRERMDALRNTVVPSDVQVVVTRDYGASADDKATQLIKKLMFATALVVALVFVALGRREAAIVGVAVVLTLTVTLFASWAWGFTLNRVSLFALIFSIGILVDDAIVVVENIHRHMALKPGTPLAALIPGAVDEVGGPTILATLSVIAALLPMAFVSGLMGPYMGPIPDRKSVV
;
A
#
# COMPACT_ATOMS: atom_id res chain seq x y z
N MET A 1 27.75 21.86 -76.56
CA MET A 1 28.33 21.59 -75.26
C MET A 1 27.23 21.48 -74.25
N SER A 2 26.84 20.25 -73.98
CA SER A 2 25.73 19.98 -73.04
C SER A 2 26.30 19.85 -71.61
N GLU A 3 26.00 20.79 -70.76
CA GLU A 3 26.25 20.67 -69.37
C GLU A 3 25.30 19.61 -68.77
N ARG A 4 25.89 18.51 -68.44
CA ARG A 4 25.24 17.47 -67.61
C ARG A 4 25.13 18.02 -66.21
N GLU A 5 23.94 18.54 -65.85
CA GLU A 5 23.55 18.65 -64.45
C GLU A 5 23.53 17.25 -63.82
N SER A 6 24.62 16.85 -63.19
CA SER A 6 24.64 15.71 -62.32
C SER A 6 23.92 16.09 -61.01
N ALA A 7 22.59 15.84 -60.98
CA ALA A 7 21.87 15.86 -59.72
C ALA A 7 22.49 14.81 -58.78
N THR A 8 23.36 15.25 -57.92
CA THR A 8 23.86 14.47 -56.78
C THR A 8 22.65 14.14 -55.92
N ARG A 9 22.04 12.96 -56.11
CA ARG A 9 21.09 12.40 -55.18
C ARG A 9 21.86 12.25 -53.84
N THR A 10 21.78 13.23 -52.97
CA THR A 10 22.22 13.12 -51.58
C THR A 10 21.52 11.90 -51.00
N ARG A 11 22.29 10.87 -50.65
CA ARG A 11 21.78 9.66 -50.01
C ARG A 11 21.24 10.08 -48.66
N LEU A 12 19.92 10.01 -48.48
CA LEU A 12 19.25 10.27 -47.21
C LEU A 12 19.84 9.34 -46.14
N GLY A 13 20.17 9.89 -44.97
CA GLY A 13 20.54 9.16 -43.79
C GLY A 13 19.35 8.37 -43.19
N ALA A 14 19.54 7.82 -42.01
CA ALA A 14 18.51 7.00 -41.35
C ALA A 14 17.25 7.80 -41.07
N SER A 15 17.37 9.00 -40.51
CA SER A 15 16.26 9.89 -40.10
C SER A 15 15.44 10.36 -41.33
N GLY A 16 16.12 10.76 -42.40
CA GLY A 16 15.43 11.15 -43.66
C GLY A 16 14.70 10.00 -44.31
N ARG A 17 15.24 8.77 -44.28
CA ARG A 17 14.56 7.56 -44.81
C ARG A 17 13.33 7.21 -43.99
N ILE A 18 13.39 7.29 -42.65
CA ILE A 18 12.24 7.07 -41.76
C ILE A 18 11.16 8.10 -42.05
N ALA A 19 11.53 9.39 -42.14
CA ALA A 19 10.58 10.46 -42.44
C ALA A 19 9.92 10.24 -43.79
N ALA A 20 10.67 9.90 -44.86
CA ALA A 20 10.14 9.59 -46.19
C ALA A 20 9.17 8.40 -46.19
N PHE A 21 9.49 7.35 -45.43
CA PHE A 21 8.63 6.16 -45.30
C PHE A 21 7.28 6.51 -44.68
N PHE A 22 7.28 7.16 -43.49
CA PHE A 22 6.04 7.50 -42.79
C PHE A 22 5.24 8.60 -43.50
N GLN A 23 5.89 9.52 -44.20
CA GLN A 23 5.23 10.53 -45.00
C GLN A 23 4.44 9.91 -46.16
N ALA A 24 4.99 8.89 -46.83
CA ALA A 24 4.36 8.21 -47.94
C ALA A 24 3.36 7.13 -47.51
N ALA A 25 3.45 6.63 -46.31
CA ALA A 25 2.67 5.51 -45.81
C ALA A 25 1.24 5.95 -45.43
N GLN A 26 0.24 5.36 -46.08
CA GLN A 26 -1.18 5.58 -45.76
C GLN A 26 -1.56 5.11 -44.32
N ILE A 27 -0.73 4.27 -43.71
CA ILE A 27 -0.94 3.76 -42.34
C ILE A 27 -0.63 4.80 -41.24
N THR A 28 0.14 5.85 -41.55
CA THR A 28 0.59 6.85 -40.57
C THR A 28 -0.55 7.52 -39.79
N PRO A 29 -1.62 8.04 -40.41
CA PRO A 29 -2.73 8.63 -39.68
C PRO A 29 -3.50 7.59 -38.84
N LEU A 30 -3.56 6.33 -39.31
CA LEU A 30 -4.18 5.24 -38.58
C LEU A 30 -3.37 4.89 -37.32
N LEU A 31 -2.04 4.84 -37.40
CA LEU A 31 -1.16 4.63 -36.24
C LEU A 31 -1.26 5.77 -35.24
N ALA A 32 -1.34 7.01 -35.70
CA ALA A 32 -1.54 8.16 -34.83
C ALA A 32 -2.89 8.08 -34.10
N LEU A 33 -3.97 7.76 -34.81
CA LEU A 33 -5.28 7.56 -34.18
C LEU A 33 -5.27 6.40 -33.17
N LEU A 34 -4.66 5.28 -33.54
CA LEU A 34 -4.51 4.13 -32.65
C LEU A 34 -3.73 4.51 -31.37
N GLY A 35 -2.62 5.25 -31.49
CA GLY A 35 -1.85 5.75 -30.36
C GLY A 35 -2.67 6.63 -29.42
N LEU A 36 -3.49 7.52 -29.97
CA LEU A 36 -4.41 8.35 -29.19
C LEU A 36 -5.47 7.53 -28.45
N LEU A 37 -6.08 6.55 -29.13
CA LEU A 37 -7.09 5.67 -28.53
C LEU A 37 -6.50 4.79 -27.44
N LEU A 38 -5.33 4.20 -27.64
CA LEU A 38 -4.62 3.39 -26.65
C LEU A 38 -4.22 4.24 -25.43
N GLY A 39 -3.78 5.48 -25.65
CA GLY A 39 -3.48 6.40 -24.57
C GLY A 39 -4.73 6.80 -23.77
N ALA A 40 -5.84 7.10 -24.45
CA ALA A 40 -7.12 7.38 -23.79
C ALA A 40 -7.58 6.18 -22.95
N PHE A 41 -7.46 4.97 -23.48
CA PHE A 41 -7.71 3.74 -22.75
C PHE A 41 -6.82 3.64 -21.50
N ALA A 42 -5.52 3.89 -21.64
CA ALA A 42 -4.57 3.82 -20.52
C ALA A 42 -4.92 4.82 -19.40
N VAL A 43 -5.33 6.04 -19.73
CA VAL A 43 -5.75 7.07 -18.75
C VAL A 43 -6.91 6.58 -17.87
N VAL A 44 -7.84 5.81 -18.47
CA VAL A 44 -9.03 5.31 -17.76
C VAL A 44 -8.71 4.07 -16.91
N VAL A 45 -7.87 3.17 -17.42
CA VAL A 45 -7.64 1.84 -16.83
C VAL A 45 -6.48 1.82 -15.84
N THR A 46 -5.47 2.70 -16.02
CA THR A 46 -4.30 2.69 -15.12
C THR A 46 -4.68 3.05 -13.69
N PRO A 47 -4.36 2.18 -12.70
CA PRO A 47 -4.62 2.47 -11.30
C PRO A 47 -3.92 3.76 -10.84
N ARG A 48 -4.61 4.54 -10.01
CA ARG A 48 -4.07 5.77 -9.43
C ARG A 48 -3.73 5.54 -7.96
N GLU A 49 -2.52 5.92 -7.59
CA GLU A 49 -1.99 5.77 -6.23
C GLU A 49 -1.22 7.03 -5.83
N GLU A 50 -0.99 7.23 -4.55
CA GLU A 50 -0.18 8.36 -4.10
C GLU A 50 1.31 8.10 -4.36
N GLU A 51 1.77 6.91 -3.99
CA GLU A 51 3.17 6.47 -4.10
C GLU A 51 3.29 5.31 -5.08
N PRO A 52 4.46 5.12 -5.73
CA PRO A 52 4.70 3.96 -6.58
C PRO A 52 4.74 2.66 -5.75
N GLN A 53 4.33 1.56 -6.39
CA GLN A 53 4.43 0.23 -5.79
C GLN A 53 5.90 -0.18 -5.67
N ILE A 54 6.32 -0.57 -4.47
CA ILE A 54 7.67 -1.06 -4.20
C ILE A 54 7.58 -2.53 -3.82
N ASN A 55 8.14 -3.41 -4.65
CA ASN A 55 8.21 -4.84 -4.39
C ASN A 55 9.30 -5.14 -3.35
N VAL A 56 9.01 -4.82 -2.09
CA VAL A 56 9.84 -5.20 -0.95
C VAL A 56 9.04 -6.10 -0.04
N THR A 57 9.63 -7.21 0.35
CA THR A 57 9.03 -8.13 1.33
C THR A 57 9.62 -7.84 2.69
N MET A 58 8.75 -7.58 3.65
CA MET A 58 9.11 -7.47 5.07
C MET A 58 8.25 -8.45 5.88
N ALA A 59 8.74 -8.87 7.01
CA ALA A 59 7.96 -9.65 7.97
C ALA A 59 8.37 -9.33 9.40
N ASN A 60 7.40 -9.30 10.30
CA ASN A 60 7.66 -9.29 11.73
C ASN A 60 7.58 -10.72 12.25
N VAL A 61 8.63 -11.15 12.94
CA VAL A 61 8.65 -12.38 13.72
C VAL A 61 8.44 -11.97 15.17
N LEU A 62 7.27 -12.33 15.71
CA LEU A 62 6.87 -12.03 17.08
C LEU A 62 7.19 -13.26 17.95
N ILE A 63 8.00 -13.11 18.97
CA ILE A 63 8.40 -14.21 19.86
C ILE A 63 7.98 -13.84 21.28
N PRO A 64 6.88 -14.44 21.79
CA PRO A 64 6.43 -14.19 23.16
C PRO A 64 7.38 -14.80 24.18
N PHE A 65 7.70 -14.05 25.24
CA PHE A 65 8.46 -14.54 26.38
C PHE A 65 7.82 -13.97 27.66
N THR A 66 6.67 -14.51 28.00
CA THR A 66 5.81 -14.00 29.06
C THR A 66 6.55 -13.94 30.41
N GLY A 67 6.53 -12.78 31.05
CA GLY A 67 7.16 -12.55 32.34
C GLY A 67 8.64 -12.14 32.28
N ALA A 68 9.28 -12.20 31.13
CA ALA A 68 10.68 -11.80 30.98
C ALA A 68 10.84 -10.28 30.95
N SER A 69 11.95 -9.78 31.51
CA SER A 69 12.35 -8.38 31.37
C SER A 69 12.81 -8.06 29.96
N THR A 70 12.86 -6.77 29.59
CA THR A 70 13.38 -6.33 28.29
C THR A 70 14.78 -6.85 28.02
N LYS A 71 15.66 -6.88 29.04
CA LYS A 71 17.03 -7.36 28.92
C LYS A 71 17.09 -8.88 28.67
N ASP A 72 16.23 -9.64 29.35
CA ASP A 72 16.16 -11.09 29.12
C ASP A 72 15.65 -11.40 27.72
N VAL A 73 14.61 -10.68 27.27
CA VAL A 73 14.08 -10.77 25.91
C VAL A 73 15.15 -10.46 24.85
N GLU A 74 15.95 -9.40 25.07
CA GLU A 74 17.03 -9.03 24.17
C GLU A 74 18.11 -10.11 24.10
N GLN A 75 18.65 -10.51 25.26
CA GLN A 75 19.81 -11.40 25.32
C GLN A 75 19.47 -12.85 24.93
N MET A 76 18.31 -13.35 25.36
CA MET A 76 17.96 -14.76 25.22
C MET A 76 17.12 -15.06 23.98
N VAL A 77 16.46 -14.07 23.39
CA VAL A 77 15.53 -14.28 22.28
C VAL A 77 15.88 -13.41 21.07
N ALA A 78 15.96 -12.09 21.23
CA ALA A 78 16.13 -11.19 20.09
C ALA A 78 17.50 -11.34 19.43
N ALA A 79 18.59 -11.32 20.20
CA ALA A 79 19.94 -11.42 19.65
C ALA A 79 20.22 -12.77 18.95
N PRO A 80 19.86 -13.94 19.51
CA PRO A 80 19.94 -15.21 18.80
C PRO A 80 19.08 -15.24 17.53
N ALA A 81 17.85 -14.69 17.60
CA ALA A 81 16.97 -14.60 16.45
C ALA A 81 17.55 -13.77 15.30
N GLU A 82 18.15 -12.62 15.62
CA GLU A 82 18.84 -11.78 14.63
C GLU A 82 19.98 -12.53 13.92
N GLN A 83 20.79 -13.27 14.70
CA GLN A 83 21.90 -14.04 14.14
C GLN A 83 21.45 -15.11 13.15
N VAL A 84 20.37 -15.83 13.47
CA VAL A 84 19.84 -16.89 12.60
C VAL A 84 19.14 -16.27 11.38
N LEU A 85 18.29 -15.26 11.60
CA LEU A 85 17.53 -14.64 10.51
C LEU A 85 18.41 -13.87 9.53
N ALA A 86 19.52 -13.27 9.99
CA ALA A 86 20.46 -12.57 9.11
C ALA A 86 21.15 -13.50 8.10
N GLN A 87 21.18 -14.80 8.31
CA GLN A 87 21.78 -15.79 7.40
C GLN A 87 20.88 -16.13 6.20
N ILE A 88 19.63 -15.71 6.20
CA ILE A 88 18.69 -16.00 5.12
C ILE A 88 19.14 -15.32 3.83
N ALA A 89 19.27 -16.09 2.75
CA ALA A 89 19.65 -15.54 1.45
C ALA A 89 18.63 -14.49 0.96
N GLY A 90 19.17 -13.31 0.58
CA GLY A 90 18.34 -12.20 0.12
C GLY A 90 17.84 -11.25 1.21
N ILE A 91 18.28 -11.40 2.45
CA ILE A 91 18.06 -10.42 3.52
C ILE A 91 18.87 -9.15 3.24
N GLU A 92 18.28 -8.00 3.48
CA GLU A 92 18.94 -6.69 3.46
C GLU A 92 19.17 -6.17 4.88
N HIS A 93 18.12 -6.22 5.72
CA HIS A 93 18.19 -5.77 7.11
C HIS A 93 17.42 -6.69 8.05
N VAL A 94 17.97 -6.89 9.23
CA VAL A 94 17.28 -7.47 10.39
C VAL A 94 17.32 -6.43 11.51
N MET A 95 16.16 -6.12 12.07
CA MET A 95 16.00 -5.13 13.14
C MET A 95 15.14 -5.74 14.25
N SER A 96 15.48 -5.53 15.51
CA SER A 96 14.66 -6.00 16.61
C SER A 96 14.21 -4.90 17.54
N VAL A 97 13.08 -5.14 18.21
CA VAL A 97 12.56 -4.35 19.32
C VAL A 97 12.23 -5.31 20.45
N SER A 98 12.97 -5.23 21.54
CA SER A 98 12.71 -5.99 22.75
C SER A 98 11.78 -5.20 23.68
N ARG A 99 10.68 -5.84 24.09
CA ARG A 99 9.71 -5.31 25.06
C ARG A 99 9.57 -6.31 26.21
N PRO A 100 9.09 -5.88 27.39
CA PRO A 100 8.76 -6.83 28.43
C PRO A 100 7.81 -7.90 27.89
N GLY A 101 8.22 -9.16 27.97
CA GLY A 101 7.42 -10.30 27.51
C GLY A 101 7.34 -10.56 26.01
N LEU A 102 8.01 -9.78 25.15
CA LEU A 102 7.88 -9.93 23.68
C LEU A 102 9.12 -9.43 22.93
N ALA A 103 9.69 -10.28 22.08
CA ALA A 103 10.62 -9.85 21.02
C ALA A 103 9.86 -9.65 19.70
N ILE A 104 10.17 -8.55 19.00
CA ILE A 104 9.68 -8.25 17.66
C ILE A 104 10.89 -8.14 16.74
N VAL A 105 11.13 -9.14 15.90
CA VAL A 105 12.23 -9.09 14.93
C VAL A 105 11.65 -8.81 13.55
N THR A 106 12.05 -7.67 12.98
CA THR A 106 11.64 -7.26 11.64
C THR A 106 12.71 -7.67 10.64
N VAL A 107 12.33 -8.47 9.67
CA VAL A 107 13.19 -8.94 8.59
C VAL A 107 12.78 -8.22 7.32
N GLN A 108 13.74 -7.58 6.64
CA GLN A 108 13.56 -6.92 5.36
C GLN A 108 14.40 -7.63 4.31
N PHE A 109 13.75 -8.05 3.23
CA PHE A 109 14.43 -8.64 2.07
C PHE A 109 14.87 -7.56 1.09
N LYS A 110 15.88 -7.86 0.29
CA LYS A 110 16.31 -7.01 -0.82
C LYS A 110 15.17 -6.79 -1.80
N VAL A 111 15.14 -5.61 -2.37
CA VAL A 111 14.17 -5.29 -3.42
C VAL A 111 14.33 -6.22 -4.60
N GLY A 112 13.20 -6.70 -5.15
CA GLY A 112 13.19 -7.63 -6.27
C GLY A 112 13.21 -9.12 -5.89
N VAL A 113 13.39 -9.46 -4.60
CA VAL A 113 13.16 -10.84 -4.14
C VAL A 113 11.67 -11.15 -4.17
N PRO A 114 11.22 -12.18 -4.92
CA PRO A 114 9.81 -12.53 -5.00
C PRO A 114 9.22 -12.80 -3.60
N ARG A 115 8.05 -12.21 -3.31
CA ARG A 115 7.43 -12.29 -1.98
C ARG A 115 7.24 -13.72 -1.50
N ILE A 116 6.79 -14.61 -2.38
CA ILE A 116 6.55 -16.01 -2.02
C ILE A 116 7.87 -16.69 -1.62
N GLU A 117 8.91 -16.50 -2.40
CA GLU A 117 10.24 -17.08 -2.14
C GLU A 117 10.84 -16.52 -0.83
N ALA A 118 10.74 -15.21 -0.59
CA ALA A 118 11.17 -14.58 0.64
C ALA A 118 10.48 -15.18 1.87
N LEU A 119 9.16 -15.34 1.80
CA LEU A 119 8.38 -15.92 2.90
C LEU A 119 8.68 -17.40 3.12
N VAL A 120 8.81 -18.19 2.05
CA VAL A 120 9.19 -19.61 2.16
C VAL A 120 10.54 -19.74 2.87
N ARG A 121 11.55 -18.99 2.46
CA ARG A 121 12.87 -18.99 3.11
C ARG A 121 12.78 -18.59 4.60
N LEU A 122 11.96 -17.60 4.91
CA LEU A 122 11.77 -17.16 6.29
C LEU A 122 11.10 -18.23 7.14
N TYR A 123 10.00 -18.83 6.65
CA TYR A 123 9.31 -19.91 7.37
C TYR A 123 10.19 -21.14 7.52
N ASP A 124 10.93 -21.52 6.49
CA ASP A 124 11.86 -22.64 6.54
C ASP A 124 12.95 -22.41 7.59
N THR A 125 13.61 -21.25 7.57
CA THR A 125 14.65 -20.92 8.56
C THR A 125 14.11 -20.89 9.98
N VAL A 126 12.95 -20.29 10.22
CA VAL A 126 12.35 -20.24 11.57
C VAL A 126 11.99 -21.63 12.07
N ASN A 127 11.45 -22.49 11.21
CA ASN A 127 11.04 -23.84 11.61
C ASN A 127 12.21 -24.81 11.72
N SER A 128 13.24 -24.66 10.87
CA SER A 128 14.41 -25.57 10.86
C SER A 128 15.38 -25.28 12.03
N ASN A 129 15.32 -24.10 12.60
CA ASN A 129 16.21 -23.69 13.71
C ASN A 129 15.42 -23.40 14.98
N ALA A 130 14.37 -24.17 15.30
CA ALA A 130 13.55 -23.96 16.49
C ALA A 130 14.33 -24.12 17.82
N ASP A 131 15.52 -24.69 17.77
CA ASP A 131 16.48 -24.86 18.86
C ASP A 131 17.21 -23.57 19.28
N TRP A 132 17.11 -22.49 18.50
CA TRP A 132 17.66 -21.19 18.90
C TRP A 132 16.95 -20.58 20.11
N LEU A 133 15.70 -21.01 20.37
CA LEU A 133 14.90 -20.54 21.47
C LEU A 133 15.24 -21.35 22.75
N PRO A 134 15.42 -20.69 23.89
CA PRO A 134 15.73 -21.39 25.13
C PRO A 134 14.56 -22.27 25.56
N ALA A 135 14.79 -23.58 25.54
CA ALA A 135 13.80 -24.56 25.95
C ALA A 135 13.52 -24.48 27.47
N GLY A 136 12.29 -24.68 27.87
CA GLY A 136 11.90 -24.78 29.28
C GLY A 136 11.74 -23.44 30.04
N LEU A 137 12.06 -22.30 29.43
CA LEU A 137 11.92 -20.98 30.05
C LEU A 137 10.58 -20.29 29.74
N GLY A 138 9.67 -20.95 29.03
CA GLY A 138 8.35 -20.38 28.72
C GLY A 138 8.36 -19.44 27.51
N VAL A 139 9.39 -19.51 26.67
CA VAL A 139 9.40 -18.81 25.37
C VAL A 139 8.38 -19.47 24.45
N GLY A 140 7.47 -18.66 23.88
CA GLY A 140 6.45 -19.14 22.95
C GLY A 140 6.98 -19.32 21.54
N ALA A 141 6.24 -20.06 20.72
CA ALA A 141 6.57 -20.26 19.32
C ALA A 141 6.56 -18.93 18.54
N PRO A 142 7.50 -18.72 17.60
CA PRO A 142 7.54 -17.52 16.75
C PRO A 142 6.29 -17.40 15.88
N ILE A 143 5.71 -16.20 15.84
CA ILE A 143 4.55 -15.88 14.99
C ILE A 143 5.03 -14.96 13.87
N ILE A 144 4.99 -15.44 12.63
CA ILE A 144 5.41 -14.68 11.46
C ILE A 144 4.23 -13.86 10.93
N LYS A 145 4.40 -12.54 10.86
CA LYS A 145 3.43 -11.59 10.30
C LYS A 145 4.05 -10.91 9.08
N PRO A 146 3.77 -11.39 7.85
CA PRO A 146 4.24 -10.74 6.65
C PRO A 146 3.70 -9.33 6.53
N LYS A 147 4.53 -8.40 6.05
CA LYS A 147 4.20 -6.99 5.78
C LYS A 147 4.51 -6.62 4.35
N GLY A 148 3.81 -5.64 3.82
CA GLY A 148 4.02 -5.06 2.51
C GLY A 148 3.54 -3.62 2.46
N ILE A 149 3.81 -2.94 1.35
CA ILE A 149 3.40 -1.55 1.16
C ILE A 149 1.87 -1.38 1.18
N ASP A 150 1.14 -2.40 0.73
CA ASP A 150 -0.33 -2.40 0.73
C ASP A 150 -0.96 -2.57 2.12
N ASP A 151 -0.15 -2.80 3.17
CA ASP A 151 -0.63 -2.85 4.55
C ASP A 151 -0.81 -1.45 5.16
N VAL A 152 -0.39 -0.41 4.43
CA VAL A 152 -0.61 0.98 4.85
C VAL A 152 -2.07 1.34 4.66
N PRO A 153 -2.76 1.85 5.70
CA PRO A 153 -4.15 2.26 5.58
C PRO A 153 -4.33 3.38 4.57
N ILE A 154 -5.28 3.19 3.65
CA ILE A 154 -5.67 4.22 2.67
C ILE A 154 -6.74 5.17 3.22
N VAL A 155 -7.58 4.66 4.13
CA VAL A 155 -8.59 5.45 4.84
C VAL A 155 -8.58 5.09 6.31
N THR A 156 -8.65 6.08 7.18
CA THR A 156 -8.93 5.89 8.61
C THR A 156 -10.12 6.73 9.02
N LEU A 157 -11.06 6.07 9.71
CA LEU A 157 -12.31 6.64 10.20
C LEU A 157 -12.27 6.62 11.72
N THR A 158 -12.32 7.78 12.34
CA THR A 158 -12.29 7.88 13.82
C THR A 158 -13.68 8.19 14.35
N LEU A 159 -14.17 7.31 15.20
CA LEU A 159 -15.43 7.42 15.89
C LEU A 159 -15.19 8.01 17.29
N PHE A 160 -15.96 9.01 17.67
CA PHE A 160 -15.90 9.67 18.96
C PHE A 160 -17.27 10.25 19.33
N GLY A 161 -17.51 10.54 20.61
CA GLY A 161 -18.76 11.12 21.05
C GLY A 161 -18.76 11.38 22.56
N ALA A 162 -19.68 12.24 23.00
CA ALA A 162 -19.80 12.64 24.40
C ALA A 162 -20.63 11.65 25.25
N GLY A 163 -21.42 10.76 24.62
CA GLY A 163 -22.42 9.93 25.30
C GLY A 163 -21.94 8.55 25.73
N GLY A 164 -20.77 8.08 25.27
CA GLY A 164 -20.29 6.71 25.55
C GLY A 164 -18.78 6.66 25.80
N GLY A 165 -18.33 5.68 26.58
CA GLY A 165 -16.92 5.40 26.78
C GLY A 165 -16.31 4.69 25.55
N ALA A 166 -14.98 4.50 25.58
CA ALA A 166 -14.25 3.79 24.52
C ALA A 166 -14.81 2.38 24.23
N PHE A 167 -15.42 1.74 25.21
CA PHE A 167 -16.05 0.41 25.08
C PHE A 167 -17.29 0.42 24.19
N ASP A 168 -18.17 1.41 24.36
CA ASP A 168 -19.39 1.51 23.54
C ASP A 168 -19.02 1.93 22.10
N LEU A 169 -18.05 2.83 21.95
CA LEU A 169 -17.51 3.22 20.65
C LEU A 169 -16.88 2.03 19.90
N GLU A 170 -16.18 1.15 20.62
CA GLU A 170 -15.60 -0.07 20.02
C GLU A 170 -16.68 -1.01 19.51
N ARG A 171 -17.79 -1.20 20.23
CA ARG A 171 -18.92 -2.03 19.78
C ARG A 171 -19.54 -1.49 18.49
N VAL A 172 -19.73 -0.18 18.41
CA VAL A 172 -20.20 0.48 17.19
C VAL A 172 -19.17 0.31 16.07
N ALA A 173 -17.89 0.52 16.36
CA ALA A 173 -16.81 0.38 15.39
C ALA A 173 -16.72 -1.04 14.79
N HIS A 174 -16.89 -2.10 15.59
CA HIS A 174 -16.92 -3.48 15.10
C HIS A 174 -18.12 -3.76 14.20
N SER A 175 -19.27 -3.15 14.47
CA SER A 175 -20.43 -3.26 13.59
C SER A 175 -20.17 -2.58 12.24
N VAL A 176 -19.56 -1.38 12.26
CA VAL A 176 -19.14 -0.66 11.05
C VAL A 176 -18.03 -1.41 10.31
N GLU A 177 -17.04 -1.95 11.01
CA GLU A 177 -15.95 -2.77 10.46
C GLU A 177 -16.50 -3.93 9.63
N SER A 178 -17.51 -4.63 10.16
CA SER A 178 -18.16 -5.75 9.47
C SER A 178 -18.82 -5.34 8.16
N GLU A 179 -19.39 -4.15 8.10
CA GLU A 179 -19.98 -3.59 6.88
C GLU A 179 -18.94 -3.08 5.89
N LEU A 180 -17.87 -2.47 6.38
CA LEU A 180 -16.78 -1.99 5.53
C LEU A 180 -15.95 -3.14 4.91
N LYS A 181 -15.87 -4.29 5.56
CA LYS A 181 -15.25 -5.51 4.99
C LYS A 181 -15.94 -6.01 3.72
N ARG A 182 -17.20 -5.63 3.50
CA ARG A 182 -17.97 -5.99 2.29
C ARG A 182 -17.67 -5.06 1.10
N VAL A 183 -16.99 -3.96 1.31
CA VAL A 183 -16.64 -3.02 0.23
C VAL A 183 -15.62 -3.67 -0.71
N PRO A 184 -15.89 -3.73 -2.03
CA PRO A 184 -14.96 -4.31 -2.98
C PRO A 184 -13.61 -3.59 -2.98
N GLY A 185 -12.52 -4.35 -3.10
CA GLY A 185 -11.15 -3.80 -3.13
C GLY A 185 -10.52 -3.57 -1.76
N THR A 186 -11.28 -3.67 -0.65
CA THR A 186 -10.70 -3.66 0.69
C THR A 186 -9.97 -4.98 0.98
N ARG A 187 -8.83 -4.91 1.67
CA ARG A 187 -8.05 -6.07 2.10
C ARG A 187 -8.24 -6.34 3.59
N GLU A 188 -7.80 -5.41 4.42
CA GLU A 188 -7.93 -5.49 5.86
C GLU A 188 -8.71 -4.27 6.36
N VAL A 189 -9.73 -4.54 7.18
CA VAL A 189 -10.44 -3.52 7.92
C VAL A 189 -10.31 -3.89 9.38
N LYS A 190 -9.75 -2.99 10.18
CA LYS A 190 -9.40 -3.26 11.57
C LYS A 190 -9.76 -2.09 12.46
N THR A 191 -10.36 -2.40 13.58
CA THR A 191 -10.64 -1.46 14.67
C THR A 191 -9.39 -1.30 15.56
N ILE A 192 -9.03 -0.07 15.89
CA ILE A 192 -7.90 0.32 16.73
C ILE A 192 -8.42 1.17 17.87
N GLY A 193 -8.04 0.81 19.10
CA GLY A 193 -8.56 1.41 20.33
C GLY A 193 -9.75 0.67 20.88
N GLY A 194 -10.18 1.07 22.07
CA GLY A 194 -11.17 0.36 22.86
C GLY A 194 -10.54 -0.72 23.77
N PRO A 195 -11.24 -1.08 24.84
CA PRO A 195 -10.72 -2.01 25.86
C PRO A 195 -10.94 -3.48 25.53
N GLY A 196 -11.73 -3.82 24.51
CA GLY A 196 -12.22 -5.16 24.30
C GLY A 196 -13.31 -5.58 25.31
N ARG A 197 -14.09 -6.61 24.95
CA ARG A 197 -15.04 -7.22 25.88
C ARG A 197 -14.47 -8.50 26.46
N GLY A 198 -14.63 -8.68 27.76
CA GLY A 198 -14.28 -9.92 28.45
C GLY A 198 -14.89 -10.03 29.83
N VAL A 199 -14.68 -11.18 30.46
CA VAL A 199 -15.04 -11.39 31.86
C VAL A 199 -13.82 -11.08 32.71
N ARG A 200 -13.93 -10.03 33.54
CA ARG A 200 -12.87 -9.59 34.43
C ARG A 200 -13.13 -10.15 35.83
N VAL A 201 -12.12 -10.83 36.34
CA VAL A 201 -12.13 -11.38 37.75
C VAL A 201 -11.26 -10.46 38.61
N GLU A 202 -11.88 -9.68 39.45
CA GLU A 202 -11.23 -8.78 40.40
C GLU A 202 -11.12 -9.48 41.76
N ILE A 203 -9.92 -9.97 42.05
CA ILE A 203 -9.64 -10.73 43.29
C ILE A 203 -9.71 -9.79 44.48
N ASP A 204 -10.44 -10.18 45.53
CA ASP A 204 -10.41 -9.53 46.84
C ASP A 204 -9.39 -10.23 47.73
N PRO A 205 -8.24 -9.59 48.07
CA PRO A 205 -7.18 -10.23 48.84
C PRO A 205 -7.61 -10.61 50.27
N ALA A 206 -8.52 -9.85 50.88
CA ALA A 206 -8.99 -10.11 52.23
C ALA A 206 -9.90 -11.34 52.27
N ARG A 207 -10.82 -11.45 51.35
CA ARG A 207 -11.72 -12.62 51.20
C ARG A 207 -10.91 -13.87 50.81
N LEU A 208 -9.93 -13.72 49.92
CA LEU A 208 -9.08 -14.83 49.49
C LEU A 208 -8.28 -15.39 50.70
N ALA A 209 -7.66 -14.51 51.51
CA ALA A 209 -6.90 -14.92 52.69
C ALA A 209 -7.75 -15.61 53.75
N GLY A 210 -9.06 -15.30 53.84
CA GLY A 210 -10.00 -15.92 54.76
C GLY A 210 -10.59 -17.25 54.32
N SER A 211 -10.30 -17.69 53.08
CA SER A 211 -10.95 -18.85 52.45
C SER A 211 -10.03 -20.04 52.19
N ASP A 212 -8.79 -20.03 52.66
CA ASP A 212 -7.77 -21.07 52.42
C ASP A 212 -7.53 -21.39 50.93
N VAL A 213 -7.85 -20.42 50.04
CA VAL A 213 -7.69 -20.56 48.60
C VAL A 213 -6.57 -19.66 48.11
N THR A 214 -5.69 -20.18 47.28
CA THR A 214 -4.58 -19.44 46.70
C THR A 214 -4.90 -18.90 45.29
N VAL A 215 -4.13 -17.91 44.83
CA VAL A 215 -4.21 -17.43 43.44
C VAL A 215 -3.91 -18.54 42.43
N ALA A 216 -3.06 -19.52 42.82
CA ALA A 216 -2.76 -20.68 41.98
C ALA A 216 -3.99 -21.58 41.81
N ASP A 217 -4.77 -21.76 42.89
CA ASP A 217 -6.02 -22.55 42.86
C ASP A 217 -7.06 -21.87 41.94
N LEU A 218 -7.21 -20.54 42.03
CA LEU A 218 -8.06 -19.77 41.13
C LEU A 218 -7.66 -19.97 39.69
N ARG A 219 -6.38 -19.83 39.37
CA ARG A 219 -5.85 -20.03 38.03
C ARG A 219 -6.14 -21.44 37.50
N ASN A 220 -5.86 -22.46 38.30
CA ASN A 220 -6.06 -23.85 37.92
C ASN A 220 -7.55 -24.18 37.73
N ALA A 221 -8.43 -23.68 38.58
CA ALA A 221 -9.86 -23.83 38.47
C ALA A 221 -10.38 -23.20 37.15
N LEU A 222 -9.95 -21.97 36.84
CA LEU A 222 -10.34 -21.29 35.59
C LEU A 222 -9.83 -22.02 34.35
N LEU A 223 -8.59 -22.52 34.38
CA LEU A 223 -8.01 -23.25 33.26
C LEU A 223 -8.71 -24.60 33.03
N SER A 224 -9.08 -25.31 34.10
CA SER A 224 -9.73 -26.61 34.01
C SER A 224 -11.23 -26.52 33.68
N ALA A 225 -11.89 -25.46 34.10
CA ALA A 225 -13.31 -25.29 33.90
C ALA A 225 -13.71 -24.78 32.50
N ASN A 226 -12.80 -24.09 31.80
CA ASN A 226 -13.06 -23.55 30.46
C ASN A 226 -12.51 -24.49 29.37
N LEU A 227 -12.90 -25.77 29.44
CA LEU A 227 -12.47 -26.82 28.51
C LEU A 227 -13.71 -27.58 28.01
N GLY A 228 -13.85 -27.67 26.70
CA GLY A 228 -14.76 -28.61 26.03
C GLY A 228 -13.97 -29.77 25.44
N ALA A 229 -14.26 -31.00 25.83
CA ALA A 229 -13.61 -32.17 25.27
C ALA A 229 -14.64 -33.22 24.83
N PRO A 230 -14.49 -33.84 23.64
CA PRO A 230 -15.28 -34.98 23.28
C PRO A 230 -14.92 -36.16 24.21
N VAL A 231 -15.90 -36.73 24.87
CA VAL A 231 -15.72 -37.82 25.85
C VAL A 231 -15.94 -39.18 25.20
N GLY A 232 -16.71 -39.24 24.12
CA GLY A 232 -16.99 -40.48 23.39
C GLY A 232 -18.24 -40.37 22.53
N GLU A 233 -18.66 -41.51 21.98
CA GLU A 233 -19.89 -41.61 21.17
C GLU A 233 -20.82 -42.66 21.77
N LEU A 234 -22.09 -42.32 21.87
CA LEU A 234 -23.15 -43.25 22.18
C LEU A 234 -23.76 -43.79 20.87
N LEU A 235 -23.56 -45.08 20.61
CA LEU A 235 -24.09 -45.74 19.44
C LEU A 235 -25.44 -46.40 19.79
N GLY A 236 -26.54 -46.04 19.15
CA GLY A 236 -27.84 -46.64 19.36
C GLY A 236 -28.86 -46.22 18.29
N GLY A 237 -29.68 -47.18 17.84
CA GLY A 237 -30.77 -46.91 16.93
C GLY A 237 -30.36 -46.27 15.58
N ASP A 238 -29.29 -46.75 14.96
CA ASP A 238 -28.72 -46.25 13.70
C ASP A 238 -28.21 -44.79 13.77
N ARG A 239 -27.89 -44.31 14.98
CA ARG A 239 -27.33 -42.99 15.23
C ARG A 239 -26.11 -43.08 16.12
N ALA A 240 -25.11 -42.24 15.80
CA ALA A 240 -23.99 -41.91 16.66
C ALA A 240 -24.24 -40.56 17.30
N VAL A 241 -24.32 -40.49 18.62
CA VAL A 241 -24.46 -39.25 19.39
C VAL A 241 -23.13 -38.97 20.05
N GLN A 242 -22.49 -37.88 19.67
CA GLN A 242 -21.24 -37.46 20.29
C GLN A 242 -21.55 -36.91 21.70
N ILE A 243 -20.80 -37.40 22.67
CA ILE A 243 -20.88 -36.91 24.05
C ILE A 243 -19.73 -35.97 24.29
N GLU A 244 -20.02 -34.75 24.69
CA GLU A 244 -19.06 -33.72 25.05
C GLU A 244 -19.14 -33.47 26.56
N SER A 245 -18.00 -33.34 27.21
CA SER A 245 -17.88 -32.94 28.62
C SER A 245 -17.46 -31.47 28.69
N GLY A 246 -18.23 -30.69 29.47
CA GLY A 246 -17.97 -29.31 29.80
C GLY A 246 -18.18 -28.36 28.63
N PRO A 247 -19.28 -27.56 28.62
CA PRO A 247 -19.34 -26.39 27.74
C PRO A 247 -18.30 -25.35 28.17
N PHE A 248 -17.80 -24.56 27.20
CA PHE A 248 -17.07 -23.34 27.55
C PHE A 248 -17.94 -22.41 28.38
N LEU A 249 -17.33 -21.68 29.33
CA LEU A 249 -18.02 -20.69 30.15
C LEU A 249 -18.61 -19.60 29.25
N ARG A 250 -19.88 -19.27 29.45
CA ARG A 250 -20.66 -18.39 28.57
C ARG A 250 -20.78 -16.95 29.06
N ASP A 251 -20.86 -16.79 30.37
CA ASP A 251 -21.10 -15.50 30.98
C ASP A 251 -20.40 -15.35 32.35
N ALA A 252 -20.46 -14.13 32.91
CA ALA A 252 -19.85 -13.82 34.20
C ALA A 252 -20.50 -14.58 35.36
N ARG A 253 -21.77 -14.98 35.24
CA ARG A 253 -22.47 -15.75 36.27
C ARG A 253 -21.90 -17.17 36.37
N GLU A 254 -21.76 -17.85 35.23
CA GLU A 254 -21.17 -19.21 35.17
C GLU A 254 -19.70 -19.16 35.69
N VAL A 255 -18.93 -18.10 35.35
CA VAL A 255 -17.59 -17.90 35.89
C VAL A 255 -17.60 -17.70 37.41
N GLY A 256 -18.58 -16.93 37.94
CA GLY A 256 -18.72 -16.70 39.38
C GLY A 256 -19.12 -17.94 40.16
N GLU A 257 -19.87 -18.85 39.57
CA GLU A 257 -20.34 -20.11 40.15
C GLU A 257 -19.27 -21.23 40.14
N LEU A 258 -18.07 -20.97 39.61
CA LEU A 258 -16.99 -21.95 39.65
C LEU A 258 -16.51 -22.23 41.07
N VAL A 259 -16.41 -23.51 41.39
CA VAL A 259 -15.78 -23.94 42.67
C VAL A 259 -14.26 -23.83 42.51
N VAL A 260 -13.64 -23.00 43.31
CA VAL A 260 -12.19 -22.69 43.25
C VAL A 260 -11.41 -23.32 44.42
N GLY A 261 -12.12 -23.87 45.39
CA GLY A 261 -11.50 -24.56 46.55
C GLY A 261 -12.54 -25.08 47.52
N VAL A 262 -12.06 -25.61 48.62
CA VAL A 262 -12.89 -26.09 49.74
C VAL A 262 -12.29 -25.52 51.03
N SER A 263 -13.09 -24.82 51.81
CA SER A 263 -12.68 -24.31 53.16
C SER A 263 -13.68 -24.79 54.22
N GLY A 264 -13.18 -25.38 55.29
CA GLY A 264 -14.02 -25.94 56.36
C GLY A 264 -15.01 -27.01 55.87
N GLY A 265 -14.71 -27.79 54.82
CA GLY A 265 -15.58 -28.80 54.23
C GLY A 265 -16.69 -28.25 53.32
N LYS A 266 -16.69 -26.93 53.04
CA LYS A 266 -17.68 -26.28 52.14
C LYS A 266 -16.98 -25.81 50.84
N PRO A 267 -17.67 -25.93 49.69
CA PRO A 267 -17.15 -25.40 48.46
C PRO A 267 -17.02 -23.86 48.56
N VAL A 268 -15.91 -23.34 48.06
CA VAL A 268 -15.69 -21.89 47.86
C VAL A 268 -15.90 -21.57 46.40
N PHE A 269 -16.84 -20.68 46.12
CA PHE A 269 -17.10 -20.20 44.77
C PHE A 269 -16.22 -19.03 44.41
N LEU A 270 -15.95 -18.82 43.12
CA LEU A 270 -15.15 -17.70 42.69
C LEU A 270 -15.76 -16.34 43.10
N SER A 271 -17.09 -16.24 43.09
CA SER A 271 -17.83 -15.07 43.57
C SER A 271 -17.64 -14.75 45.05
N ASP A 272 -17.22 -15.74 45.86
CA ASP A 272 -16.97 -15.53 47.30
C ASP A 272 -15.64 -14.77 47.52
N VAL A 273 -14.65 -14.96 46.66
CA VAL A 273 -13.29 -14.45 46.77
C VAL A 273 -12.91 -13.38 45.71
N ALA A 274 -13.77 -13.17 44.74
CA ALA A 274 -13.56 -12.21 43.64
C ALA A 274 -14.85 -11.58 43.17
N ARG A 275 -14.75 -10.40 42.59
CA ARG A 275 -15.85 -9.78 41.84
C ARG A 275 -15.72 -10.14 40.37
N VAL A 276 -16.74 -10.78 39.82
CA VAL A 276 -16.77 -11.16 38.37
C VAL A 276 -17.64 -10.16 37.61
N VAL A 277 -17.06 -9.51 36.61
CA VAL A 277 -17.72 -8.47 35.81
C VAL A 277 -17.58 -8.79 34.32
N ASP A 278 -18.70 -8.92 33.62
CA ASP A 278 -18.73 -8.91 32.16
C ASP A 278 -18.75 -7.46 31.65
N GLY A 279 -17.80 -7.10 30.82
CA GLY A 279 -17.69 -5.74 30.30
C GLY A 279 -16.35 -5.41 29.71
N ALA A 280 -15.98 -4.15 29.84
CA ALA A 280 -14.72 -3.62 29.35
C ALA A 280 -13.52 -4.27 30.07
N LEU A 281 -12.57 -4.78 29.28
CA LEU A 281 -11.27 -5.18 29.78
C LEU A 281 -10.40 -3.93 30.11
N VAL A 282 -9.23 -4.15 30.69
CA VAL A 282 -8.24 -3.08 30.84
C VAL A 282 -7.69 -2.73 29.46
N PRO A 283 -7.79 -1.45 29.02
CA PRO A 283 -7.33 -1.09 27.67
C PRO A 283 -5.83 -1.28 27.52
N ALA A 284 -5.40 -1.96 26.45
CA ALA A 284 -4.00 -2.07 26.06
C ALA A 284 -3.57 -0.91 25.14
N HIS A 285 -4.53 -0.32 24.43
CA HIS A 285 -4.33 0.78 23.49
C HIS A 285 -5.40 1.85 23.72
N TYR A 286 -4.97 3.11 23.70
CA TYR A 286 -5.86 4.26 23.82
C TYR A 286 -5.84 5.06 22.54
N VAL A 287 -7.02 5.51 22.10
CA VAL A 287 -7.20 6.46 21.02
C VAL A 287 -7.98 7.64 21.54
N TRP A 288 -7.51 8.84 21.27
CA TRP A 288 -8.13 10.08 21.64
C TRP A 288 -8.36 10.95 20.41
N HIS A 289 -9.52 11.55 20.31
CA HIS A 289 -9.80 12.59 19.34
C HIS A 289 -9.66 13.94 20.00
N GLY A 290 -8.74 14.76 19.52
CA GLY A 290 -8.50 16.11 20.01
C GLY A 290 -8.86 17.15 18.93
N THR A 291 -9.41 18.28 19.36
CA THR A 291 -9.66 19.46 18.53
C THR A 291 -8.72 20.58 18.91
N ALA A 292 -8.19 21.31 17.90
CA ALA A 292 -7.35 22.49 18.12
C ALA A 292 -8.22 23.72 18.42
N GLY A 293 -7.71 24.64 19.22
CA GLY A 293 -8.34 25.93 19.50
C GLY A 293 -8.64 26.17 20.98
N SER A 294 -9.37 27.26 21.29
CA SER A 294 -9.70 27.70 22.64
C SER A 294 -10.64 26.74 23.42
N ALA A 295 -11.33 25.88 22.71
CA ALA A 295 -12.18 24.82 23.26
C ALA A 295 -11.54 23.44 23.03
N ALA A 296 -10.22 23.34 23.21
CA ALA A 296 -9.50 22.08 23.08
C ALA A 296 -10.12 21.04 24.05
N ALA A 297 -10.73 20.02 23.47
CA ALA A 297 -11.31 18.91 24.20
C ALA A 297 -10.72 17.61 23.64
N GLU A 298 -10.29 16.74 24.54
CA GLU A 298 -9.89 15.38 24.20
C GLU A 298 -11.03 14.44 24.59
N MET A 299 -11.46 13.62 23.66
CA MET A 299 -12.50 12.63 23.86
C MET A 299 -11.99 11.23 23.55
N PRO A 300 -12.40 10.21 24.32
CA PRO A 300 -12.14 8.84 23.94
C PRO A 300 -12.64 8.57 22.53
N ALA A 301 -11.84 7.85 21.75
CA ALA A 301 -12.15 7.57 20.39
C ALA A 301 -11.75 6.14 20.00
N VAL A 302 -12.26 5.68 18.87
CA VAL A 302 -11.88 4.41 18.25
C VAL A 302 -11.69 4.65 16.76
N THR A 303 -10.62 4.14 16.19
CA THR A 303 -10.30 4.34 14.77
C THR A 303 -10.44 3.05 13.99
N ILE A 304 -11.17 3.08 12.89
CA ILE A 304 -11.25 2.00 11.91
C ILE A 304 -10.24 2.29 10.81
N SER A 305 -9.32 1.38 10.61
CA SER A 305 -8.26 1.43 9.61
C SER A 305 -8.63 0.52 8.43
N VAL A 306 -8.60 1.05 7.21
CA VAL A 306 -8.94 0.32 5.98
C VAL A 306 -7.74 0.30 5.04
N THR A 307 -7.31 -0.90 4.63
CA THR A 307 -6.27 -1.12 3.62
C THR A 307 -6.88 -1.62 2.31
N LYS A 308 -6.19 -1.45 1.19
CA LYS A 308 -6.64 -1.94 -0.12
C LYS A 308 -5.95 -3.25 -0.53
N LYS A 309 -6.54 -3.99 -1.47
CA LYS A 309 -5.87 -5.09 -2.15
C LYS A 309 -4.79 -4.56 -3.11
N PRO A 310 -3.71 -5.33 -3.33
CA PRO A 310 -2.72 -5.01 -4.35
C PRO A 310 -3.36 -4.79 -5.72
N GLY A 311 -2.90 -3.78 -6.47
CA GLY A 311 -3.41 -3.46 -7.81
C GLY A 311 -4.76 -2.73 -7.86
N GLU A 312 -5.46 -2.57 -6.74
CA GLU A 312 -6.71 -1.80 -6.69
C GLU A 312 -6.46 -0.29 -6.71
N ASN A 313 -7.38 0.46 -7.30
CA ASN A 313 -7.31 1.92 -7.34
C ASN A 313 -7.66 2.52 -5.98
N ALA A 314 -6.67 3.15 -5.33
CA ALA A 314 -6.84 3.73 -4.00
C ALA A 314 -7.93 4.81 -3.93
N ILE A 315 -8.10 5.63 -4.97
CA ILE A 315 -9.12 6.69 -5.04
C ILE A 315 -10.52 6.05 -5.01
N ARG A 316 -10.75 5.05 -5.86
CA ARG A 316 -12.05 4.39 -5.94
C ARG A 316 -12.41 3.65 -4.66
N VAL A 317 -11.47 2.88 -4.10
CA VAL A 317 -11.71 2.15 -2.86
C VAL A 317 -11.99 3.12 -1.71
N ALA A 318 -11.20 4.19 -1.56
CA ALA A 318 -11.40 5.19 -0.52
C ALA A 318 -12.76 5.91 -0.66
N GLN A 319 -13.15 6.25 -1.88
CA GLN A 319 -14.47 6.86 -2.15
C GLN A 319 -15.61 5.91 -1.78
N THR A 320 -15.56 4.65 -2.20
CA THR A 320 -16.60 3.65 -1.89
C THR A 320 -16.69 3.38 -0.39
N VAL A 321 -15.55 3.38 0.33
CA VAL A 321 -15.53 3.26 1.80
C VAL A 321 -16.24 4.45 2.46
N ARG A 322 -16.00 5.68 1.99
CA ARG A 322 -16.68 6.88 2.51
C ARG A 322 -18.18 6.85 2.23
N GLU A 323 -18.57 6.54 1.00
CA GLU A 323 -19.97 6.40 0.60
C GLU A 323 -20.68 5.34 1.46
N ARG A 324 -20.02 4.19 1.70
CA ARG A 324 -20.57 3.16 2.59
C ARG A 324 -20.69 3.66 4.02
N MET A 325 -19.68 4.36 4.53
CA MET A 325 -19.72 4.97 5.87
C MET A 325 -20.86 5.95 6.01
N ASP A 326 -21.09 6.82 5.03
CA ASP A 326 -22.17 7.78 5.05
C ASP A 326 -23.55 7.09 5.04
N ALA A 327 -23.70 5.98 4.32
CA ALA A 327 -24.91 5.16 4.33
C ALA A 327 -25.17 4.46 5.68
N LEU A 328 -24.13 4.24 6.49
CA LEU A 328 -24.25 3.64 7.82
C LEU A 328 -24.60 4.66 8.92
N ARG A 329 -24.53 5.96 8.64
CA ARG A 329 -24.94 7.00 9.57
C ARG A 329 -26.44 6.88 9.89
N ASN A 330 -26.79 7.05 11.15
CA ASN A 330 -28.16 6.93 11.68
C ASN A 330 -28.83 5.56 11.48
N THR A 331 -28.07 4.54 11.05
CA THR A 331 -28.56 3.15 10.96
C THR A 331 -27.74 2.23 11.87
N VAL A 332 -26.46 2.07 11.59
CA VAL A 332 -25.49 1.30 12.41
C VAL A 332 -24.76 2.22 13.39
N VAL A 333 -24.46 3.44 12.97
CA VAL A 333 -23.82 4.46 13.82
C VAL A 333 -24.90 5.29 14.51
N PRO A 334 -24.98 5.29 15.84
CA PRO A 334 -25.92 6.12 16.60
C PRO A 334 -25.69 7.62 16.36
N SER A 335 -26.73 8.42 16.54
CA SER A 335 -26.71 9.87 16.26
C SER A 335 -25.79 10.67 17.20
N ASP A 336 -25.46 10.13 18.36
CA ASP A 336 -24.53 10.72 19.36
C ASP A 336 -23.05 10.38 19.07
N VAL A 337 -22.79 9.46 18.14
CA VAL A 337 -21.44 9.10 17.69
C VAL A 337 -21.10 9.87 16.43
N GLN A 338 -20.03 10.67 16.51
CA GLN A 338 -19.46 11.38 15.38
C GLN A 338 -18.41 10.55 14.68
N VAL A 339 -18.33 10.68 13.37
CA VAL A 339 -17.30 10.01 12.56
C VAL A 339 -16.56 11.04 11.74
N VAL A 340 -15.25 11.08 11.87
CA VAL A 340 -14.35 11.92 11.10
C VAL A 340 -13.35 11.07 10.30
N VAL A 341 -13.09 11.47 9.07
CA VAL A 341 -12.03 10.90 8.25
C VAL A 341 -10.71 11.52 8.69
N THR A 342 -9.88 10.76 9.39
CA THR A 342 -8.59 11.24 9.91
C THR A 342 -7.44 11.03 8.93
N ARG A 343 -7.61 10.14 7.95
CA ARG A 343 -6.69 9.91 6.86
C ARG A 343 -7.45 9.49 5.61
N ASP A 344 -7.12 10.10 4.47
CA ASP A 344 -7.66 9.75 3.17
C ASP A 344 -6.57 9.85 2.10
N TYR A 345 -5.90 8.74 1.84
CA TYR A 345 -4.91 8.65 0.77
C TYR A 345 -5.55 8.66 -0.62
N GLY A 346 -6.81 8.25 -0.74
CA GLY A 346 -7.52 8.36 -1.99
C GLY A 346 -7.72 9.81 -2.41
N ALA A 347 -8.16 10.66 -1.49
CA ALA A 347 -8.31 12.10 -1.73
C ALA A 347 -6.95 12.76 -2.03
N SER A 348 -5.91 12.44 -1.24
CA SER A 348 -4.55 12.93 -1.49
C SER A 348 -4.03 12.53 -2.86
N ALA A 349 -4.25 11.28 -3.28
CA ALA A 349 -3.84 10.78 -4.59
C ALA A 349 -4.59 11.50 -5.72
N ASP A 350 -5.89 11.74 -5.56
CA ASP A 350 -6.71 12.45 -6.56
C ASP A 350 -6.29 13.91 -6.69
N ASP A 351 -6.11 14.61 -5.57
CA ASP A 351 -5.64 15.99 -5.55
C ASP A 351 -4.27 16.12 -6.23
N LYS A 352 -3.31 15.25 -5.88
CA LYS A 352 -1.98 15.27 -6.49
C LYS A 352 -2.02 14.93 -7.99
N ALA A 353 -2.77 13.90 -8.36
CA ALA A 353 -2.93 13.54 -9.78
C ALA A 353 -3.57 14.68 -10.57
N THR A 354 -4.65 15.27 -10.04
CA THR A 354 -5.35 16.39 -10.70
C THR A 354 -4.46 17.63 -10.81
N GLN A 355 -3.72 18.00 -9.75
CA GLN A 355 -2.79 19.12 -9.80
C GLN A 355 -1.68 18.90 -10.82
N LEU A 356 -1.10 17.69 -10.89
CA LEU A 356 -0.04 17.36 -11.82
C LEU A 356 -0.55 17.31 -13.26
N ILE A 357 -1.74 16.78 -13.52
CA ILE A 357 -2.38 16.80 -14.84
C ILE A 357 -2.65 18.23 -15.28
N LYS A 358 -3.17 19.10 -14.40
CA LYS A 358 -3.37 20.53 -14.70
C LYS A 358 -2.04 21.23 -15.04
N LYS A 359 -0.97 20.97 -14.29
CA LYS A 359 0.38 21.50 -14.58
C LYS A 359 0.93 20.96 -15.90
N LEU A 360 0.70 19.69 -16.20
CA LEU A 360 1.07 19.06 -17.46
C LEU A 360 0.36 19.76 -18.65
N MET A 361 -0.96 19.94 -18.55
CA MET A 361 -1.74 20.65 -19.57
C MET A 361 -1.29 22.11 -19.73
N PHE A 362 -1.03 22.79 -18.60
CA PHE A 362 -0.54 24.17 -18.63
C PHE A 362 0.84 24.28 -19.30
N ALA A 363 1.79 23.39 -18.94
CA ALA A 363 3.11 23.35 -19.57
C ALA A 363 3.02 23.09 -21.07
N THR A 364 2.21 22.10 -21.48
CA THR A 364 1.98 21.81 -22.91
C THR A 364 1.36 23.01 -23.63
N ALA A 365 0.34 23.63 -23.04
CA ALA A 365 -0.30 24.81 -23.64
C ALA A 365 0.66 26.01 -23.76
N LEU A 366 1.51 26.24 -22.74
CA LEU A 366 2.52 27.29 -22.75
C LEU A 366 3.53 27.08 -23.88
N VAL A 367 4.01 25.84 -24.05
CA VAL A 367 4.93 25.51 -25.15
C VAL A 367 4.29 25.70 -26.51
N VAL A 368 3.06 25.18 -26.70
CA VAL A 368 2.32 25.38 -27.96
C VAL A 368 2.09 26.87 -28.24
N ALA A 369 1.79 27.66 -27.22
CA ALA A 369 1.65 29.12 -27.36
C ALA A 369 2.97 29.80 -27.74
N LEU A 370 4.11 29.36 -27.15
CA LEU A 370 5.43 29.88 -27.52
C LEU A 370 5.76 29.58 -29.00
N VAL A 371 5.54 28.34 -29.44
CA VAL A 371 5.73 27.95 -30.84
C VAL A 371 4.77 28.72 -31.78
N PHE A 372 3.54 28.98 -31.33
CA PHE A 372 2.59 29.79 -32.08
C PHE A 372 3.10 31.22 -32.34
N VAL A 373 3.67 31.83 -31.30
CA VAL A 373 4.22 33.20 -31.42
C VAL A 373 5.49 33.22 -32.26
N ALA A 374 6.36 32.20 -32.11
CA ALA A 374 7.67 32.16 -32.77
C ALA A 374 7.58 31.71 -34.24
N LEU A 375 6.81 30.66 -34.57
CA LEU A 375 6.80 29.99 -35.85
C LEU A 375 5.44 30.07 -36.58
N GLY A 376 4.34 30.23 -35.87
CA GLY A 376 3.02 30.39 -36.45
C GLY A 376 2.02 29.26 -36.10
N ARG A 377 0.78 29.39 -36.67
CA ARG A 377 -0.35 28.51 -36.31
C ARG A 377 -0.19 27.05 -36.75
N ARG A 378 0.40 26.84 -37.92
CA ARG A 378 0.53 25.49 -38.51
C ARG A 378 1.57 24.69 -37.74
N GLU A 379 2.70 25.29 -37.47
CA GLU A 379 3.83 24.75 -36.75
C GLU A 379 3.43 24.42 -35.29
N ALA A 380 2.74 25.33 -34.62
CA ALA A 380 2.22 25.11 -33.26
C ALA A 380 1.23 23.94 -33.21
N ALA A 381 0.37 23.78 -34.20
CA ALA A 381 -0.57 22.66 -34.25
C ALA A 381 0.17 21.32 -34.44
N ILE A 382 1.21 21.25 -35.27
CA ILE A 382 2.01 20.05 -35.50
C ILE A 382 2.75 19.65 -34.21
N VAL A 383 3.43 20.59 -33.55
CA VAL A 383 4.13 20.33 -32.31
C VAL A 383 3.15 19.90 -31.22
N GLY A 384 1.99 20.57 -31.09
CA GLY A 384 0.97 20.21 -30.13
C GLY A 384 0.43 18.78 -30.33
N VAL A 385 0.15 18.38 -31.57
CA VAL A 385 -0.29 17.00 -31.88
C VAL A 385 0.80 16.00 -31.59
N ALA A 386 2.05 16.28 -31.94
CA ALA A 386 3.19 15.40 -31.68
C ALA A 386 3.36 15.16 -30.17
N VAL A 387 3.31 16.21 -29.36
CA VAL A 387 3.42 16.11 -27.89
C VAL A 387 2.28 15.27 -27.31
N VAL A 388 1.04 15.55 -27.69
CA VAL A 388 -0.12 14.80 -27.20
C VAL A 388 -0.03 13.34 -27.60
N LEU A 389 0.36 13.04 -28.84
CA LEU A 389 0.50 11.67 -29.34
C LEU A 389 1.58 10.92 -28.55
N THR A 390 2.73 11.51 -28.35
CA THR A 390 3.82 10.85 -27.61
C THR A 390 3.43 10.62 -26.16
N LEU A 391 2.80 11.60 -25.49
CA LEU A 391 2.31 11.42 -24.12
C LEU A 391 1.29 10.27 -24.01
N THR A 392 0.37 10.17 -24.98
CA THR A 392 -0.64 9.11 -24.94
C THR A 392 -0.03 7.73 -25.18
N VAL A 393 0.93 7.61 -26.10
CA VAL A 393 1.67 6.35 -26.33
C VAL A 393 2.50 5.98 -25.12
N THR A 394 3.18 6.94 -24.49
CA THR A 394 3.97 6.72 -23.25
C THR A 394 3.09 6.26 -22.10
N LEU A 395 1.90 6.83 -21.93
CA LEU A 395 0.94 6.39 -20.91
C LEU A 395 0.49 4.95 -21.15
N PHE A 396 0.19 4.59 -22.40
CA PHE A 396 -0.16 3.22 -22.76
C PHE A 396 0.99 2.25 -22.48
N ALA A 397 2.20 2.57 -22.90
CA ALA A 397 3.37 1.76 -22.64
C ALA A 397 3.59 1.58 -21.12
N SER A 398 3.47 2.65 -20.32
CA SER A 398 3.53 2.60 -18.86
C SER A 398 2.52 1.63 -18.25
N TRP A 399 1.27 1.68 -18.72
CA TRP A 399 0.24 0.75 -18.29
C TRP A 399 0.59 -0.70 -18.68
N ALA A 400 1.06 -0.94 -19.91
CA ALA A 400 1.44 -2.26 -20.40
C ALA A 400 2.60 -2.87 -19.61
N TRP A 401 3.50 -2.05 -19.07
CA TRP A 401 4.58 -2.48 -18.17
C TRP A 401 4.16 -2.59 -16.71
N GLY A 402 2.89 -2.35 -16.36
CA GLY A 402 2.36 -2.50 -15.02
C GLY A 402 2.63 -1.33 -14.08
N PHE A 403 3.03 -0.17 -14.59
CA PHE A 403 3.18 1.04 -13.78
C PHE A 403 1.84 1.66 -13.41
N THR A 404 1.78 2.26 -12.23
CA THR A 404 0.62 3.03 -11.76
C THR A 404 0.80 4.53 -12.01
N LEU A 405 -0.32 5.26 -12.08
CA LEU A 405 -0.29 6.73 -12.09
C LEU A 405 -0.13 7.22 -10.65
N ASN A 406 1.07 7.65 -10.32
CA ASN A 406 1.45 8.19 -9.02
C ASN A 406 2.23 9.49 -9.18
N ARG A 407 2.59 10.15 -8.08
CA ARG A 407 3.29 11.44 -8.14
C ARG A 407 4.63 11.36 -8.86
N VAL A 408 5.38 10.27 -8.71
CA VAL A 408 6.69 10.11 -9.35
C VAL A 408 6.53 9.92 -10.85
N SER A 409 5.59 9.08 -11.25
CA SER A 409 5.29 8.81 -12.65
C SER A 409 4.75 10.03 -13.40
N LEU A 410 3.92 10.83 -12.76
CA LEU A 410 3.41 12.08 -13.34
C LEU A 410 4.50 13.17 -13.40
N PHE A 411 5.38 13.24 -12.39
CA PHE A 411 6.55 14.12 -12.41
C PHE A 411 7.48 13.76 -13.57
N ALA A 412 7.76 12.46 -13.77
CA ALA A 412 8.56 11.98 -14.89
C ALA A 412 7.96 12.37 -16.25
N LEU A 413 6.64 12.31 -16.41
CA LEU A 413 5.96 12.78 -17.62
C LEU A 413 6.13 14.29 -17.84
N ILE A 414 5.96 15.12 -16.82
CA ILE A 414 6.16 16.57 -16.92
C ILE A 414 7.58 16.90 -17.34
N PHE A 415 8.56 16.22 -16.73
CA PHE A 415 9.96 16.40 -17.05
C PHE A 415 10.30 15.95 -18.49
N SER A 416 9.71 14.85 -18.94
CA SER A 416 9.90 14.33 -20.30
C SER A 416 9.35 15.26 -21.39
N ILE A 417 8.25 15.99 -21.12
CA ILE A 417 7.70 16.95 -22.07
C ILE A 417 8.72 18.00 -22.48
N GLY A 418 9.48 18.56 -21.51
CA GLY A 418 10.45 19.61 -21.81
C GLY A 418 11.47 19.17 -22.87
N ILE A 419 11.87 17.90 -22.85
CA ILE A 419 12.86 17.34 -23.78
C ILE A 419 12.22 16.98 -25.11
N LEU A 420 11.06 16.35 -25.06
CA LEU A 420 10.31 15.91 -26.24
C LEU A 420 9.88 17.08 -27.13
N VAL A 421 9.53 18.20 -26.50
CA VAL A 421 9.14 19.42 -27.20
C VAL A 421 10.32 20.01 -27.96
N ASP A 422 11.52 19.99 -27.40
CA ASP A 422 12.73 20.53 -28.05
C ASP A 422 13.03 19.78 -29.35
N ASP A 423 12.93 18.46 -29.36
CA ASP A 423 13.13 17.66 -30.57
C ASP A 423 12.09 17.99 -31.66
N ALA A 424 10.81 18.13 -31.28
CA ALA A 424 9.75 18.49 -32.20
C ALA A 424 9.94 19.91 -32.77
N ILE A 425 10.34 20.88 -31.95
CA ILE A 425 10.60 22.26 -32.36
C ILE A 425 11.74 22.31 -33.39
N VAL A 426 12.89 21.68 -33.10
CA VAL A 426 14.06 21.67 -33.98
C VAL A 426 13.70 21.12 -35.39
N VAL A 427 12.95 20.02 -35.43
CA VAL A 427 12.52 19.45 -36.72
C VAL A 427 11.59 20.39 -37.47
N VAL A 428 10.58 20.95 -36.81
CA VAL A 428 9.59 21.84 -37.43
C VAL A 428 10.23 23.15 -37.88
N GLU A 429 11.13 23.72 -37.06
CA GLU A 429 11.88 24.92 -37.39
C GLU A 429 12.76 24.71 -38.64
N ASN A 430 13.48 23.58 -38.70
CA ASN A 430 14.31 23.26 -39.87
C ASN A 430 13.48 23.05 -41.15
N ILE A 431 12.31 22.42 -41.05
CA ILE A 431 11.39 22.33 -42.20
C ILE A 431 10.93 23.74 -42.63
N HIS A 432 10.59 24.61 -41.67
CA HIS A 432 10.20 25.99 -41.96
C HIS A 432 11.32 26.77 -42.62
N ARG A 433 12.55 26.65 -42.16
CA ARG A 433 13.76 27.22 -42.75
C ARG A 433 13.96 26.75 -44.20
N HIS A 434 13.82 25.46 -44.46
CA HIS A 434 13.94 24.90 -45.83
C HIS A 434 12.84 25.42 -46.77
N MET A 435 11.61 25.61 -46.26
CA MET A 435 10.53 26.24 -47.02
C MET A 435 10.89 27.68 -47.42
N ALA A 436 11.48 28.44 -46.52
CA ALA A 436 11.91 29.83 -46.81
C ALA A 436 13.08 29.89 -47.79
N LEU A 437 14.02 28.92 -47.74
CA LEU A 437 15.19 28.86 -48.62
C LEU A 437 14.85 28.37 -50.04
N LYS A 438 13.78 27.57 -50.23
CA LYS A 438 13.37 26.98 -51.51
C LYS A 438 11.89 27.24 -51.79
N PRO A 439 11.49 28.50 -52.03
CA PRO A 439 10.09 28.83 -52.29
C PRO A 439 9.59 28.14 -53.56
N GLY A 440 8.38 27.57 -53.50
CA GLY A 440 7.77 26.84 -54.63
C GLY A 440 8.08 25.34 -54.71
N THR A 441 8.96 24.82 -53.89
CA THR A 441 9.21 23.37 -53.83
C THR A 441 8.09 22.68 -53.04
N PRO A 442 7.51 21.55 -53.52
CA PRO A 442 6.49 20.82 -52.80
C PRO A 442 7.00 20.37 -51.42
N LEU A 443 6.18 20.55 -50.37
CA LEU A 443 6.53 20.24 -49.00
C LEU A 443 7.01 18.76 -48.82
N ALA A 444 6.33 17.85 -49.55
CA ALA A 444 6.68 16.42 -49.54
C ALA A 444 8.09 16.12 -50.02
N ALA A 445 8.67 16.95 -50.88
CA ALA A 445 10.04 16.79 -51.37
C ALA A 445 11.08 17.42 -50.40
N LEU A 446 10.65 18.41 -49.59
CA LEU A 446 11.55 19.11 -48.65
C LEU A 446 11.71 18.37 -47.32
N ILE A 447 10.63 17.78 -46.79
CA ILE A 447 10.59 17.19 -45.45
C ILE A 447 11.71 16.15 -45.22
N PRO A 448 11.92 15.13 -46.09
CA PRO A 448 12.94 14.12 -45.82
C PRO A 448 14.34 14.69 -45.64
N GLY A 449 14.70 15.68 -46.48
CA GLY A 449 16.02 16.33 -46.43
C GLY A 449 16.16 17.23 -45.20
N ALA A 450 15.12 17.98 -44.86
CA ALA A 450 15.13 18.83 -43.68
C ALA A 450 15.22 18.00 -42.38
N VAL A 451 14.50 16.89 -42.30
CA VAL A 451 14.58 15.98 -41.15
C VAL A 451 15.95 15.29 -41.08
N ASP A 452 16.52 14.94 -42.20
CA ASP A 452 17.84 14.28 -42.25
C ASP A 452 18.98 15.18 -41.73
N GLU A 453 18.90 16.46 -42.02
CA GLU A 453 19.90 17.46 -41.61
C GLU A 453 20.01 17.58 -40.07
N VAL A 454 18.89 17.57 -39.35
CA VAL A 454 18.85 17.74 -37.90
C VAL A 454 18.71 16.43 -37.15
N GLY A 455 18.31 15.35 -37.85
CA GLY A 455 17.97 14.08 -37.20
C GLY A 455 19.17 13.41 -36.49
N GLY A 456 20.36 13.50 -37.07
CA GLY A 456 21.58 12.97 -36.44
C GLY A 456 21.88 13.65 -35.07
N PRO A 457 22.03 14.98 -35.03
CA PRO A 457 22.22 15.74 -33.79
C PRO A 457 21.09 15.52 -32.76
N THR A 458 19.84 15.49 -33.18
CA THR A 458 18.67 15.28 -32.31
C THR A 458 18.69 13.88 -31.67
N ILE A 459 18.93 12.83 -32.46
CA ILE A 459 19.07 11.46 -31.92
C ILE A 459 20.23 11.38 -30.90
N LEU A 460 21.38 12.00 -31.22
CA LEU A 460 22.53 12.00 -30.30
C LEU A 460 22.22 12.76 -29.01
N ALA A 461 21.52 13.89 -29.08
CA ALA A 461 21.09 14.65 -27.92
C ALA A 461 20.15 13.83 -27.02
N THR A 462 19.14 13.18 -27.60
CA THR A 462 18.20 12.32 -26.88
C THR A 462 18.93 11.14 -26.24
N LEU A 463 19.83 10.46 -26.96
CA LEU A 463 20.65 9.37 -26.40
C LEU A 463 21.55 9.85 -25.26
N SER A 464 22.11 11.05 -25.35
CA SER A 464 22.93 11.65 -24.27
C SER A 464 22.10 11.90 -23.02
N VAL A 465 20.86 12.36 -23.16
CA VAL A 465 19.96 12.54 -22.02
C VAL A 465 19.54 11.20 -21.41
N ILE A 466 19.26 10.19 -22.22
CA ILE A 466 18.97 8.82 -21.74
C ILE A 466 20.18 8.29 -20.97
N ALA A 467 21.41 8.44 -21.52
CA ALA A 467 22.64 8.01 -20.87
C ALA A 467 22.88 8.75 -19.54
N ALA A 468 22.57 10.04 -19.46
CA ALA A 468 22.70 10.83 -18.22
C ALA A 468 21.71 10.38 -17.12
N LEU A 469 20.56 9.84 -17.48
CA LEU A 469 19.56 9.31 -16.52
C LEU A 469 19.71 7.82 -16.23
N LEU A 470 20.46 7.09 -17.05
CA LEU A 470 20.67 5.66 -16.88
C LEU A 470 21.21 5.28 -15.47
N PRO A 471 22.11 6.05 -14.81
CA PRO A 471 22.53 5.77 -13.46
C PRO A 471 21.39 5.68 -12.44
N MET A 472 20.25 6.38 -12.66
CA MET A 472 19.09 6.29 -11.78
C MET A 472 18.42 4.93 -11.83
N ALA A 473 18.54 4.18 -12.92
CA ALA A 473 18.00 2.82 -13.05
C ALA A 473 18.80 1.80 -12.21
N PHE A 474 20.06 2.14 -11.84
CA PHE A 474 20.93 1.29 -11.03
C PHE A 474 20.94 1.66 -9.55
N VAL A 475 20.07 2.57 -9.12
CA VAL A 475 19.92 2.89 -7.69
C VAL A 475 19.39 1.66 -6.96
N SER A 476 20.13 1.21 -5.94
CA SER A 476 19.80 0.05 -5.12
C SER A 476 18.88 0.41 -3.95
N GLY A 477 18.36 -0.62 -3.26
CA GLY A 477 17.48 -0.48 -2.11
C GLY A 477 16.08 0.04 -2.46
N LEU A 478 15.38 0.60 -1.50
CA LEU A 478 14.00 1.08 -1.65
C LEU A 478 13.86 2.23 -2.66
N MET A 479 14.91 3.03 -2.82
CA MET A 479 14.89 4.17 -3.75
C MET A 479 14.95 3.74 -5.21
N GLY A 480 15.47 2.56 -5.54
CA GLY A 480 15.52 2.04 -6.90
C GLY A 480 14.13 1.96 -7.55
N PRO A 481 13.23 1.12 -7.05
CA PRO A 481 11.85 1.03 -7.57
C PRO A 481 11.07 2.35 -7.44
N TYR A 482 11.35 3.15 -6.40
CA TYR A 482 10.70 4.44 -6.22
C TYR A 482 11.05 5.40 -7.36
N MET A 483 12.33 5.45 -7.76
CA MET A 483 12.82 6.32 -8.85
C MET A 483 12.70 5.67 -10.23
N GLY A 484 12.48 4.36 -10.31
CA GLY A 484 12.39 3.57 -11.54
C GLY A 484 11.49 4.17 -12.64
N PRO A 485 10.31 4.71 -12.33
CA PRO A 485 9.47 5.35 -13.34
C PRO A 485 10.11 6.53 -14.09
N ILE A 486 11.19 7.13 -13.56
CA ILE A 486 11.84 8.29 -14.20
C ILE A 486 12.69 7.86 -15.41
N PRO A 487 13.70 6.95 -15.28
CA PRO A 487 14.48 6.49 -16.42
C PRO A 487 13.68 5.63 -17.39
N ASP A 488 12.79 4.75 -16.90
CA ASP A 488 12.03 3.83 -17.74
C ASP A 488 11.08 4.57 -18.70
N ARG A 489 10.44 5.64 -18.26
CA ARG A 489 9.55 6.44 -19.11
C ARG A 489 10.28 7.21 -20.20
N LYS A 490 11.53 7.61 -19.95
CA LYS A 490 12.37 8.28 -20.94
C LYS A 490 12.89 7.36 -22.02
N SER A 491 13.12 6.10 -21.71
CA SER A 491 13.55 5.12 -22.73
C SER A 491 12.42 4.74 -23.69
N VAL A 492 11.17 5.04 -23.32
CA VAL A 492 9.97 4.77 -24.15
C VAL A 492 9.55 5.98 -24.98
N VAL A 493 9.85 7.20 -24.54
CA VAL A 493 9.63 8.46 -25.28
C VAL A 493 10.74 8.71 -26.27
#